data_566c3368cc0fb0e9e31bba550190d7b5
#
_entry.id   566c3368cc0fb0e9e31bba550190d7b5
#
_cell.length_a   1.000
_cell.length_b   1.000
_cell.length_c   1.000
_cell.angle_alpha   90.00
_cell.angle_beta   90.00
_cell.angle_gamma   90.00
#
_symmetry.space_group_name_H-M   'P 1'
#
loop_
_entity.id
_entity.type
_entity.pdbx_description
1 polymer ?
#
loop_
_entity_poly.entity_id
_entity_poly.type
_entity_poly.pdbx_seq_one_letter_code
_entity_poly.pdbx_strand_id
1 'polypeptide(L)'
;MNRFFVYFFIMCFYQLSHSTIIINEIHHDPDVKTELVEFIELHNTGNQTVDLSGWTLENAIQFTFPQGVFLKEGSYIVVSHNPKQFKAKFGVESLGPWLGKLDNDGERIELRSTGGELVDRVRYRLGFPWPIVGDSPGYSIELIHPDLDNNDGHNWRP
;
A
#
# COMPACT_ATOMS: atom_id res chain seq x y z
N MET A 1 -35.95 -16.89 50.34
CA MET A 1 -34.50 -16.88 50.02
C MET A 1 -34.37 -16.66 48.50
N ASN A 2 -34.34 -15.38 48.07
CA ASN A 2 -34.35 -14.99 46.65
C ASN A 2 -32.89 -14.95 46.15
N ARG A 3 -32.59 -15.82 45.20
CA ARG A 3 -31.32 -15.80 44.46
C ARG A 3 -31.45 -14.84 43.25
N PHE A 4 -30.80 -13.66 43.30
CA PHE A 4 -30.64 -12.80 42.11
C PHE A 4 -29.50 -13.38 41.25
N PHE A 5 -29.83 -13.81 40.03
CA PHE A 5 -28.85 -14.12 39.01
C PHE A 5 -28.49 -12.81 38.29
N VAL A 6 -27.26 -12.33 38.47
CA VAL A 6 -26.70 -11.23 37.71
C VAL A 6 -26.12 -11.82 36.41
N TYR A 7 -26.77 -11.54 35.30
CA TYR A 7 -26.21 -11.86 33.97
C TYR A 7 -25.18 -10.79 33.61
N PHE A 8 -23.92 -11.20 33.56
CA PHE A 8 -22.84 -10.38 33.03
C PHE A 8 -22.89 -10.47 31.50
N PHE A 9 -23.36 -9.41 30.84
CA PHE A 9 -23.36 -9.30 29.39
C PHE A 9 -21.94 -8.86 28.98
N ILE A 10 -21.12 -9.80 28.48
CA ILE A 10 -19.82 -9.46 27.87
C ILE A 10 -20.12 -8.89 26.50
N MET A 11 -20.10 -7.57 26.39
CA MET A 11 -20.10 -6.87 25.11
C MET A 11 -18.72 -7.09 24.46
N CYS A 12 -18.65 -8.01 23.52
CA CYS A 12 -17.48 -8.18 22.66
C CYS A 12 -17.46 -7.02 21.66
N PHE A 13 -16.66 -5.99 21.95
CA PHE A 13 -16.37 -4.96 20.96
C PHE A 13 -15.49 -5.58 19.88
N TYR A 14 -16.07 -5.87 18.72
CA TYR A 14 -15.29 -6.08 17.51
C TYR A 14 -14.63 -4.74 17.16
N GLN A 15 -13.39 -4.55 17.55
CA GLN A 15 -12.57 -3.50 16.95
C GLN A 15 -12.33 -3.94 15.50
N LEU A 16 -12.87 -3.17 14.57
CA LEU A 16 -12.43 -3.21 13.17
C LEU A 16 -10.95 -2.82 13.18
N SER A 17 -10.09 -3.83 13.08
CA SER A 17 -8.66 -3.60 12.90
C SER A 17 -8.48 -3.03 11.50
N HIS A 18 -8.40 -1.70 11.39
CA HIS A 18 -7.86 -1.08 10.19
C HIS A 18 -6.39 -1.44 10.12
N SER A 19 -5.94 -1.83 8.95
CA SER A 19 -4.51 -2.04 8.71
C SER A 19 -3.77 -0.75 9.08
N THR A 20 -2.69 -0.88 9.83
CA THR A 20 -1.85 0.28 10.18
C THR A 20 -0.87 0.63 9.07
N ILE A 21 -0.60 -0.30 8.15
CA ILE A 21 0.23 -0.08 6.97
C ILE A 21 -0.65 -0.22 5.75
N ILE A 22 -0.76 0.85 4.98
CA ILE A 22 -1.59 0.91 3.77
C ILE A 22 -0.76 1.21 2.54
N ILE A 23 -1.24 0.77 1.38
CA ILE A 23 -0.77 1.19 0.07
C ILE A 23 -1.38 2.57 -0.19
N ASN A 24 -0.52 3.59 -0.25
CA ASN A 24 -0.92 5.00 -0.30
C ASN A 24 -0.79 5.62 -1.69
N GLU A 25 0.21 5.20 -2.48
CA GLU A 25 0.45 5.75 -3.81
C GLU A 25 0.96 4.67 -4.76
N ILE A 26 0.53 4.72 -6.02
CA ILE A 26 0.89 3.77 -7.07
C ILE A 26 1.23 4.55 -8.34
N HIS A 27 2.45 4.36 -8.86
CA HIS A 27 2.90 4.88 -10.14
C HIS A 27 3.10 3.73 -11.12
N HIS A 28 2.08 3.41 -11.90
CA HIS A 28 2.07 2.26 -12.80
C HIS A 28 2.32 2.59 -14.27
N ASP A 29 2.18 3.86 -14.68
CA ASP A 29 2.28 4.28 -16.10
C ASP A 29 3.25 5.45 -16.27
N PRO A 30 4.59 5.21 -16.23
CA PRO A 30 5.58 6.26 -16.41
C PRO A 30 5.49 6.92 -17.79
N ASP A 31 5.78 8.25 -17.84
CA ASP A 31 5.78 9.06 -19.05
C ASP A 31 6.78 8.56 -20.11
N VAL A 32 7.93 8.06 -19.68
CA VAL A 32 8.92 7.41 -20.54
C VAL A 32 8.84 5.91 -20.35
N LYS A 33 8.25 5.21 -21.30
CA LYS A 33 7.95 3.76 -21.23
C LYS A 33 9.17 2.84 -21.07
N THR A 34 10.36 3.35 -21.35
CA THR A 34 11.63 2.61 -21.16
C THR A 34 12.29 2.86 -19.80
N GLU A 35 11.76 3.80 -19.01
CA GLU A 35 12.24 4.04 -17.66
C GLU A 35 11.58 3.08 -16.66
N LEU A 36 12.42 2.47 -15.82
CA LEU A 36 11.97 1.54 -14.78
C LEU A 36 11.73 2.31 -13.46
N VAL A 37 10.81 3.28 -13.52
CA VAL A 37 10.53 4.22 -12.42
C VAL A 37 9.16 4.00 -11.78
N GLU A 38 8.49 2.91 -12.11
CA GLU A 38 7.27 2.48 -11.40
C GLU A 38 7.55 2.35 -9.90
N PHE A 39 6.58 2.72 -9.07
CA PHE A 39 6.72 2.61 -7.62
C PHE A 39 5.39 2.38 -6.90
N ILE A 40 5.52 1.86 -5.69
CA ILE A 40 4.45 1.72 -4.70
C ILE A 40 4.95 2.39 -3.42
N GLU A 41 4.12 3.27 -2.86
CA GLU A 41 4.38 3.86 -1.55
C GLU A 41 3.50 3.23 -0.49
N LEU A 42 4.09 2.91 0.66
CA LEU A 42 3.38 2.49 1.86
C LEU A 42 3.38 3.61 2.89
N HIS A 43 2.28 3.75 3.60
CA HIS A 43 2.11 4.70 4.70
C HIS A 43 1.78 3.96 5.99
N ASN A 44 2.48 4.31 7.08
CA ASN A 44 2.12 3.84 8.42
C ASN A 44 1.13 4.82 9.06
N THR A 45 -0.14 4.48 9.05
CA THR A 45 -1.23 5.29 9.63
C THR A 45 -1.39 5.05 11.14
N GLY A 46 -0.67 4.09 11.69
CA GLY A 46 -0.69 3.74 13.10
C GLY A 46 0.14 4.69 13.97
N ASN A 47 0.13 4.44 15.25
CA ASN A 47 0.81 5.24 16.27
C ASN A 47 2.08 4.55 16.83
N GLN A 48 2.60 3.55 16.14
CA GLN A 48 3.80 2.81 16.51
C GLN A 48 4.65 2.53 15.27
N THR A 49 5.95 2.38 15.49
CA THR A 49 6.86 1.89 14.46
C THR A 49 6.58 0.42 14.17
N VAL A 50 6.47 0.07 12.89
CA VAL A 50 6.25 -1.31 12.42
C VAL A 50 7.52 -1.86 11.79
N ASP A 51 7.90 -3.08 12.17
CA ASP A 51 8.97 -3.83 11.53
C ASP A 51 8.42 -4.53 10.29
N LEU A 52 8.88 -4.09 9.10
CA LEU A 52 8.51 -4.66 7.81
C LEU A 52 9.43 -5.80 7.37
N SER A 53 10.41 -6.21 8.18
CA SER A 53 11.36 -7.26 7.83
C SER A 53 10.66 -8.55 7.40
N GLY A 54 10.95 -9.02 6.19
CA GLY A 54 10.35 -10.24 5.62
C GLY A 54 8.89 -10.12 5.16
N TRP A 55 8.28 -8.93 5.24
CA TRP A 55 7.00 -8.69 4.58
C TRP A 55 7.15 -8.77 3.06
N THR A 56 6.04 -8.98 2.34
CA THR A 56 6.06 -9.11 0.88
C THR A 56 5.03 -8.21 0.21
N LEU A 57 5.40 -7.71 -0.97
CA LEU A 57 4.46 -7.23 -1.98
C LEU A 57 4.29 -8.32 -3.03
N GLU A 58 3.04 -8.69 -3.33
CA GLU A 58 2.70 -9.84 -4.16
C GLU A 58 1.61 -9.53 -5.19
N ASN A 59 1.38 -10.48 -6.08
CA ASN A 59 0.49 -10.49 -7.24
C ASN A 59 0.99 -9.62 -8.40
N ALA A 60 0.85 -8.30 -8.33
CA ALA A 60 1.33 -7.39 -9.36
C ALA A 60 2.84 -7.48 -9.58
N ILE A 61 3.56 -7.47 -8.49
CA ILE A 61 5.03 -7.53 -8.46
C ILE A 61 5.47 -8.52 -7.37
N GLN A 62 6.76 -8.84 -7.33
CA GLN A 62 7.35 -9.65 -6.26
C GLN A 62 8.47 -8.86 -5.59
N PHE A 63 8.27 -8.56 -4.31
CA PHE A 63 9.28 -7.91 -3.50
C PHE A 63 9.19 -8.42 -2.06
N THR A 64 10.35 -8.66 -1.44
CA THR A 64 10.46 -8.99 -0.02
C THR A 64 11.26 -7.91 0.67
N PHE A 65 10.69 -7.32 1.73
CA PHE A 65 11.38 -6.31 2.53
C PHE A 65 12.60 -6.92 3.21
N PRO A 66 13.81 -6.30 3.05
CA PRO A 66 15.01 -6.77 3.74
C PRO A 66 14.90 -6.67 5.25
N GLN A 67 15.79 -7.40 5.95
CA GLN A 67 15.86 -7.31 7.41
C GLN A 67 16.26 -5.89 7.88
N GLY A 68 15.66 -5.44 8.97
CA GLY A 68 15.96 -4.14 9.58
C GLY A 68 15.23 -2.97 8.94
N VAL A 69 14.20 -3.22 8.13
CA VAL A 69 13.35 -2.16 7.58
C VAL A 69 12.23 -1.84 8.56
N PHE A 70 12.29 -0.67 9.17
CA PHE A 70 11.30 -0.17 10.10
C PHE A 70 10.57 1.04 9.52
N LEU A 71 9.24 1.03 9.54
CA LEU A 71 8.41 2.16 9.13
C LEU A 71 7.83 2.85 10.36
N LYS A 72 8.31 4.07 10.65
CA LYS A 72 7.88 4.86 11.81
C LYS A 72 6.41 5.27 11.66
N GLU A 73 5.79 5.60 12.80
CA GLU A 73 4.45 6.21 12.82
C GLU A 73 4.37 7.44 11.90
N GLY A 74 3.29 7.56 11.15
CA GLY A 74 3.05 8.68 10.22
C GLY A 74 4.04 8.80 9.06
N SER A 75 4.98 7.85 8.90
CA SER A 75 6.01 7.89 7.86
C SER A 75 5.61 7.10 6.62
N TYR A 76 6.34 7.38 5.54
CA TYR A 76 6.17 6.74 4.23
C TYR A 76 7.43 5.97 3.85
N ILE A 77 7.27 4.95 3.03
CA ILE A 77 8.37 4.20 2.43
C ILE A 77 8.02 3.82 0.99
N VAL A 78 8.95 4.06 0.09
CA VAL A 78 8.77 3.76 -1.34
C VAL A 78 9.52 2.49 -1.70
N VAL A 79 8.86 1.62 -2.46
CA VAL A 79 9.47 0.49 -3.16
C VAL A 79 9.35 0.76 -4.66
N SER A 80 10.44 0.67 -5.41
CA SER A 80 10.45 0.98 -6.84
C SER A 80 11.00 -0.18 -7.68
N HIS A 81 10.62 -0.16 -8.96
CA HIS A 81 11.11 -1.13 -9.94
C HIS A 81 12.63 -1.08 -10.07
N ASN A 82 13.22 0.13 -10.14
CA ASN A 82 14.66 0.33 -10.17
C ASN A 82 15.05 1.54 -9.31
N PRO A 83 15.58 1.33 -8.09
CA PRO A 83 15.91 2.41 -7.16
C PRO A 83 16.88 3.45 -7.71
N LYS A 84 17.83 3.05 -8.56
CA LYS A 84 18.78 3.98 -9.17
C LYS A 84 18.10 4.93 -10.15
N GLN A 85 17.23 4.42 -11.02
CA GLN A 85 16.47 5.25 -11.96
C GLN A 85 15.44 6.11 -11.24
N PHE A 86 14.75 5.54 -10.24
CA PHE A 86 13.82 6.25 -9.39
C PHE A 86 14.48 7.46 -8.72
N LYS A 87 15.63 7.26 -8.06
CA LYS A 87 16.40 8.34 -7.43
C LYS A 87 16.85 9.40 -8.44
N ALA A 88 17.30 8.98 -9.64
CA ALA A 88 17.72 9.91 -10.68
C ALA A 88 16.57 10.80 -11.16
N LYS A 89 15.34 10.28 -11.20
CA LYS A 89 14.15 11.00 -11.69
C LYS A 89 13.51 11.86 -10.59
N PHE A 90 13.31 11.30 -9.40
CA PHE A 90 12.54 11.93 -8.31
C PHE A 90 13.40 12.54 -7.19
N GLY A 91 14.69 12.24 -7.14
CA GLY A 91 15.60 12.76 -6.12
C GLY A 91 15.47 12.13 -4.74
N VAL A 92 14.65 11.07 -4.61
CA VAL A 92 14.32 10.39 -3.36
C VAL A 92 14.85 8.96 -3.38
N GLU A 93 15.23 8.42 -2.22
CA GLU A 93 15.63 7.01 -2.09
C GLU A 93 14.39 6.11 -2.07
N SER A 94 14.53 4.91 -2.62
CA SER A 94 13.53 3.85 -2.52
C SER A 94 14.17 2.51 -2.22
N LEU A 95 13.38 1.57 -1.72
CA LEU A 95 13.72 0.16 -1.70
C LEU A 95 13.49 -0.46 -3.08
N GLY A 96 13.95 -1.68 -3.27
CA GLY A 96 13.88 -2.44 -4.51
C GLY A 96 15.23 -3.07 -4.85
N PRO A 97 15.44 -3.56 -6.09
CA PRO A 97 14.41 -3.65 -7.13
C PRO A 97 13.39 -4.74 -6.83
N TRP A 98 12.22 -4.65 -7.43
CA TRP A 98 11.24 -5.73 -7.46
C TRP A 98 11.33 -6.56 -8.75
N LEU A 99 10.65 -7.71 -8.77
CA LEU A 99 10.45 -8.53 -9.98
C LEU A 99 9.04 -8.31 -10.52
N GLY A 100 8.92 -8.25 -11.84
CA GLY A 100 7.65 -7.98 -12.52
C GLY A 100 7.52 -6.52 -12.95
N LYS A 101 6.33 -6.18 -13.41
CA LYS A 101 5.97 -4.86 -13.89
C LYS A 101 4.51 -4.60 -13.56
N LEU A 102 4.18 -3.38 -13.14
CA LEU A 102 2.80 -2.97 -12.92
C LEU A 102 2.03 -2.91 -14.25
N ASP A 103 0.80 -3.48 -14.25
CA ASP A 103 -0.06 -3.46 -15.45
C ASP A 103 -0.73 -2.10 -15.58
N ASN A 104 -0.59 -1.49 -16.74
CA ASN A 104 -1.20 -0.18 -17.02
C ASN A 104 -2.75 -0.25 -17.06
N ASP A 105 -3.32 -1.42 -17.37
CA ASP A 105 -4.76 -1.65 -17.43
C ASP A 105 -5.39 -1.94 -16.06
N GLY A 106 -4.54 -2.13 -15.04
CA GLY A 106 -4.94 -2.37 -13.67
C GLY A 106 -4.79 -3.81 -13.21
N GLU A 107 -4.41 -3.95 -11.97
CA GLU A 107 -4.22 -5.25 -11.34
C GLU A 107 -4.34 -5.18 -9.81
N ARG A 108 -4.02 -6.27 -9.13
CA ARG A 108 -4.10 -6.38 -7.68
C ARG A 108 -2.71 -6.40 -7.05
N ILE A 109 -2.48 -5.48 -6.14
CA ILE A 109 -1.31 -5.44 -5.27
C ILE A 109 -1.74 -5.94 -3.89
N GLU A 110 -0.98 -6.84 -3.29
CA GLU A 110 -1.17 -7.30 -1.92
C GLU A 110 0.09 -7.08 -1.09
N LEU A 111 -0.09 -6.49 0.09
CA LEU A 111 0.92 -6.40 1.14
C LEU A 111 0.65 -7.50 2.16
N ARG A 112 1.65 -8.35 2.44
CA ARG A 112 1.54 -9.45 3.40
C ARG A 112 2.61 -9.36 4.47
N SER A 113 2.23 -9.76 5.69
CA SER A 113 3.16 -9.89 6.80
C SER A 113 4.11 -11.09 6.61
N THR A 114 5.15 -11.18 7.45
CA THR A 114 6.08 -12.33 7.47
C THR A 114 5.38 -13.67 7.69
N GLY A 115 4.23 -13.67 8.37
CA GLY A 115 3.38 -14.86 8.56
C GLY A 115 2.48 -15.18 7.36
N GLY A 116 2.54 -14.39 6.27
CA GLY A 116 1.69 -14.54 5.09
C GLY A 116 0.28 -13.96 5.26
N GLU A 117 -0.01 -13.28 6.37
CA GLU A 117 -1.30 -12.63 6.58
C GLU A 117 -1.46 -11.43 5.65
N LEU A 118 -2.65 -11.30 5.05
CA LEU A 118 -3.00 -10.12 4.25
C LEU A 118 -3.11 -8.90 5.17
N VAL A 119 -2.22 -7.93 4.96
CA VAL A 119 -2.21 -6.66 5.70
C VAL A 119 -3.04 -5.62 4.97
N ASP A 120 -2.77 -5.45 3.66
CA ASP A 120 -3.48 -4.49 2.83
C ASP A 120 -3.56 -4.98 1.38
N ARG A 121 -4.52 -4.43 0.63
CA ARG A 121 -4.75 -4.82 -0.76
C ARG A 121 -5.41 -3.70 -1.54
N VAL A 122 -4.87 -3.39 -2.71
CA VAL A 122 -5.47 -2.49 -3.68
C VAL A 122 -5.65 -3.23 -5.00
N ARG A 123 -6.83 -3.12 -5.60
CA ARG A 123 -7.07 -3.56 -6.97
C ARG A 123 -7.39 -2.34 -7.83
N TYR A 124 -6.34 -1.65 -8.28
CA TYR A 124 -6.51 -0.51 -9.18
C TYR A 124 -6.95 -0.95 -10.57
N ARG A 125 -7.57 -0.04 -11.31
CA ARG A 125 -8.12 -0.27 -12.66
C ARG A 125 -8.01 1.01 -13.49
N LEU A 126 -8.18 0.89 -14.81
CA LEU A 126 -8.42 2.03 -15.67
C LEU A 126 -9.87 2.48 -15.61
N GLY A 127 -10.07 3.80 -15.70
CA GLY A 127 -11.37 4.43 -15.85
C GLY A 127 -12.21 4.48 -14.59
N PHE A 128 -13.27 5.27 -14.66
CA PHE A 128 -14.15 5.57 -13.55
C PHE A 128 -14.57 4.30 -12.76
N PRO A 129 -14.47 4.31 -11.41
CA PRO A 129 -14.18 5.46 -10.54
C PRO A 129 -12.68 5.73 -10.28
N TRP A 130 -11.77 4.96 -10.84
CA TRP A 130 -10.34 5.19 -10.72
C TRP A 130 -9.91 6.42 -11.53
N PRO A 131 -8.91 7.18 -11.05
CA PRO A 131 -8.38 8.31 -11.81
C PRO A 131 -7.89 7.87 -13.19
N ILE A 132 -8.18 8.67 -14.21
CA ILE A 132 -7.66 8.47 -15.56
C ILE A 132 -6.30 9.16 -15.63
N VAL A 133 -5.22 8.41 -15.47
CA VAL A 133 -3.84 8.91 -15.66
C VAL A 133 -3.39 8.81 -17.12
N GLY A 134 -4.20 8.17 -17.99
CA GLY A 134 -3.86 7.92 -19.40
C GLY A 134 -3.76 9.16 -20.28
N ASP A 135 -4.42 10.27 -19.93
CA ASP A 135 -4.31 11.54 -20.66
C ASP A 135 -3.05 12.34 -20.26
N SER A 136 -2.40 11.95 -19.19
CA SER A 136 -1.17 12.56 -18.68
C SER A 136 -0.27 11.47 -18.10
N PRO A 137 0.35 10.65 -18.96
CA PRO A 137 1.25 9.60 -18.50
C PRO A 137 2.40 10.19 -17.68
N GLY A 138 2.75 9.51 -16.61
CA GLY A 138 3.79 9.96 -15.68
C GLY A 138 3.27 10.49 -14.35
N TYR A 139 1.96 10.57 -14.18
CA TYR A 139 1.37 10.80 -12.86
C TYR A 139 1.15 9.49 -12.12
N SER A 140 1.33 9.52 -10.81
CA SER A 140 0.89 8.48 -9.89
C SER A 140 -0.59 8.66 -9.55
N ILE A 141 -1.19 7.65 -8.94
CA ILE A 141 -2.46 7.78 -8.24
C ILE A 141 -2.18 7.73 -6.73
N GLU A 142 -2.71 8.68 -5.99
CA GLU A 142 -2.53 8.84 -4.55
C GLU A 142 -3.87 8.76 -3.81
N LEU A 143 -3.88 8.07 -2.67
CA LEU A 143 -5.04 8.00 -1.78
C LEU A 143 -5.32 9.39 -1.17
N ILE A 144 -6.54 9.89 -1.29
CA ILE A 144 -6.92 11.24 -0.85
C ILE A 144 -6.76 11.42 0.66
N HIS A 145 -7.05 10.37 1.44
CA HIS A 145 -6.92 10.38 2.89
C HIS A 145 -6.72 8.96 3.43
N PRO A 146 -5.83 8.74 4.41
CA PRO A 146 -5.47 7.41 4.90
C PRO A 146 -6.60 6.62 5.58
N ASP A 147 -7.65 7.29 6.05
CA ASP A 147 -8.82 6.63 6.66
C ASP A 147 -9.84 6.13 5.64
N LEU A 148 -9.64 6.41 4.35
CA LEU A 148 -10.54 5.97 3.29
C LEU A 148 -10.19 4.54 2.84
N ASP A 149 -11.19 3.82 2.32
CA ASP A 149 -10.98 2.51 1.71
C ASP A 149 -10.14 2.67 0.43
N ASN A 150 -8.88 2.24 0.48
CA ASN A 150 -7.97 2.32 -0.65
C ASN A 150 -8.28 1.29 -1.76
N ASN A 151 -9.25 0.42 -1.58
CA ASN A 151 -9.73 -0.47 -2.65
C ASN A 151 -10.94 0.13 -3.42
N ASP A 152 -11.37 1.35 -3.07
CA ASP A 152 -12.40 2.13 -3.80
C ASP A 152 -11.75 3.24 -4.61
N GLY A 153 -11.90 3.18 -5.95
CA GLY A 153 -11.31 4.14 -6.88
C GLY A 153 -11.75 5.60 -6.70
N HIS A 154 -12.92 5.86 -6.07
CA HIS A 154 -13.36 7.23 -5.75
C HIS A 154 -12.46 7.94 -4.74
N ASN A 155 -11.68 7.18 -3.99
CA ASN A 155 -10.83 7.69 -2.93
C ASN A 155 -9.40 8.03 -3.40
N TRP A 156 -9.13 7.89 -4.70
CA TRP A 156 -7.85 8.17 -5.33
C TRP A 156 -7.90 9.43 -6.21
N ARG A 157 -6.75 10.08 -6.36
CA ARG A 157 -6.54 11.23 -7.26
C ARG A 157 -5.22 11.06 -8.02
N PRO A 158 -5.06 11.72 -9.19
CA PRO A 158 -3.78 11.86 -9.87
C PRO A 158 -2.81 12.72 -9.07
#